data_8a5a581b276f09bad3c23cf130d22831
#
_entry.id   8a5a581b276f09bad3c23cf130d22831
#
_cell.length_a   1.000
_cell.length_b   1.000
_cell.length_c   1.000
_cell.angle_alpha   90.00
_cell.angle_beta   90.00
_cell.angle_gamma   90.00
#
_symmetry.space_group_name_H-M   'P 1'
#
loop_
_entity.id
_entity.type
_entity.pdbx_description
1 polymer ?
#
loop_
_entity_poly.entity_id
_entity_poly.type
_entity_poly.pdbx_seq_one_letter_code
_entity_poly.pdbx_strand_id
1 'polypeptide(L)'
;MDCRVRPGNDNNMLYLWLKAFHIISIIAWMAAMLYLPRLFVYHCEAQPGSAASETFKVMERRLLRAIATPAMIASWVFGLWLAYEGGWFKSGWFHGKFALVLVLSGIHGYLAGQVRAFSLDKRAKSQKFFRIINEVPAVLMVLIVLLVVLKPF
;
A
#
# COMPACT_ATOMS: atom_id res chain seq x y z
N MET A 1 -11.06 9.14 -28.23
CA MET A 1 -10.24 9.67 -27.13
C MET A 1 -9.04 10.36 -27.74
N ASP A 2 -9.02 11.68 -27.71
CA ASP A 2 -7.95 12.43 -28.36
C ASP A 2 -6.76 12.51 -27.40
N CYS A 3 -5.73 11.70 -27.66
CA CYS A 3 -4.49 11.66 -26.90
C CYS A 3 -3.51 12.79 -27.28
N ARG A 4 -3.99 13.84 -27.93
CA ARG A 4 -3.13 14.97 -28.27
C ARG A 4 -2.76 15.74 -27.01
N VAL A 5 -1.57 15.47 -26.52
CA VAL A 5 -0.90 16.38 -25.60
C VAL A 5 -0.68 17.69 -26.36
N ARG A 6 -1.43 18.72 -26.02
CA ARG A 6 -1.23 20.05 -26.62
C ARG A 6 0.14 20.56 -26.16
N PRO A 7 1.07 20.83 -27.10
CA PRO A 7 2.33 21.48 -26.72
C PRO A 7 2.01 22.85 -26.10
N GLY A 8 2.54 23.10 -24.92
CA GLY A 8 2.44 24.42 -24.28
C GLY A 8 1.66 24.50 -22.97
N ASN A 9 1.20 23.37 -22.41
CA ASN A 9 0.57 23.41 -21.09
C ASN A 9 1.39 22.58 -20.08
N ASP A 10 2.41 23.23 -19.53
CA ASP A 10 3.33 22.60 -18.56
C ASP A 10 2.58 22.05 -17.35
N ASN A 11 1.48 22.66 -16.95
CA ASN A 11 0.64 22.18 -15.85
C ASN A 11 0.00 20.83 -16.13
N ASN A 12 -0.41 20.57 -17.38
CA ASN A 12 -0.97 19.27 -17.78
C ASN A 12 0.11 18.19 -17.81
N MET A 13 1.33 18.53 -18.24
CA MET A 13 2.45 17.60 -18.22
C MET A 13 2.83 17.23 -16.78
N LEU A 14 2.93 18.22 -15.89
CA LEU A 14 3.20 17.98 -14.47
C LEU A 14 2.14 17.07 -13.85
N TYR A 15 0.86 17.34 -14.11
CA TYR A 15 -0.25 16.53 -13.60
C TYR A 15 -0.13 15.07 -14.06
N LEU A 16 0.18 14.84 -15.34
CA LEU A 16 0.33 13.49 -15.88
C LEU A 16 1.52 12.74 -15.26
N TRP A 17 2.64 13.42 -15.04
CA TRP A 17 3.80 12.84 -14.37
C TRP A 17 3.49 12.49 -12.91
N LEU A 18 2.82 13.38 -12.18
CA LEU A 18 2.41 13.12 -10.80
C LEU A 18 1.46 11.93 -10.73
N LYS A 19 0.51 11.84 -11.66
CA LYS A 19 -0.42 10.72 -11.76
C LYS A 19 0.31 9.41 -12.02
N ALA A 20 1.27 9.41 -12.95
CA ALA A 20 2.08 8.23 -13.27
C ALA A 20 2.88 7.75 -12.06
N PHE A 21 3.59 8.64 -11.38
CA PHE A 21 4.37 8.30 -10.19
C PHE A 21 3.48 7.86 -9.03
N HIS A 22 2.31 8.46 -8.87
CA HIS A 22 1.34 8.04 -7.87
C HIS A 22 0.87 6.60 -8.12
N ILE A 23 0.53 6.27 -9.37
CA ILE A 23 0.10 4.92 -9.75
C ILE A 23 1.22 3.90 -9.51
N ILE A 24 2.45 4.22 -9.91
CA ILE A 24 3.62 3.35 -9.69
C ILE A 24 3.82 3.10 -8.19
N SER A 25 3.73 4.15 -7.38
CA SER A 25 3.89 4.06 -5.93
C SER A 25 2.81 3.18 -5.29
N ILE A 26 1.55 3.33 -5.73
CA ILE A 26 0.43 2.51 -5.25
C ILE A 26 0.63 1.05 -5.63
N ILE A 27 1.04 0.75 -6.86
CA ILE A 27 1.29 -0.63 -7.31
C ILE A 27 2.36 -1.27 -6.43
N ALA A 28 3.48 -0.58 -6.19
CA ALA A 28 4.56 -1.07 -5.34
C ALA A 28 4.09 -1.29 -3.89
N TRP A 29 3.35 -0.34 -3.33
CA TRP A 29 2.81 -0.44 -1.97
C TRP A 29 1.83 -1.61 -1.84
N MET A 30 0.88 -1.74 -2.77
CA MET A 30 -0.10 -2.81 -2.74
C MET A 30 0.54 -4.19 -2.94
N ALA A 31 1.52 -4.30 -3.82
CA ALA A 31 2.27 -5.55 -3.99
C ALA A 31 2.93 -5.98 -2.67
N ALA A 32 3.56 -5.04 -1.98
CA ALA A 32 4.19 -5.31 -0.68
C ALA A 32 3.15 -5.67 0.39
N MET A 33 2.03 -4.94 0.44
CA MET A 33 0.96 -5.17 1.41
C MET A 33 0.27 -6.52 1.23
N LEU A 34 0.19 -7.02 -0.01
CA LEU A 34 -0.39 -8.33 -0.29
C LEU A 34 0.61 -9.46 -0.06
N TYR A 35 1.90 -9.18 -0.17
CA TYR A 35 2.94 -10.20 -0.02
C TYR A 35 3.38 -10.38 1.44
N LEU A 36 3.47 -9.31 2.20
CA LEU A 36 3.97 -9.36 3.58
C LEU A 36 3.19 -10.31 4.50
N PRO A 37 1.84 -10.30 4.52
CA PRO A 37 1.10 -11.28 5.34
C PRO A 37 1.33 -12.72 4.91
N ARG A 38 1.59 -12.98 3.62
CA ARG A 38 1.95 -14.31 3.14
C ARG A 38 3.28 -14.78 3.73
N LEU A 39 4.25 -13.89 3.84
CA LEU A 39 5.52 -14.20 4.50
C LEU A 39 5.29 -14.59 5.95
N PHE A 40 4.40 -13.89 6.65
CA PHE A 40 4.03 -14.24 8.03
C PHE A 40 3.38 -15.63 8.13
N VAL A 41 2.52 -15.99 7.17
CA VAL A 41 1.91 -17.34 7.12
C VAL A 41 3.00 -18.41 7.07
N TYR A 42 3.96 -18.28 6.17
CA TYR A 42 5.07 -19.22 6.07
C TYR A 42 6.01 -19.16 7.27
N HIS A 43 6.24 -17.96 7.80
CA HIS A 43 7.08 -17.78 8.98
C HIS A 43 6.51 -18.49 10.21
N CYS A 44 5.18 -18.54 10.34
CA CYS A 44 4.52 -19.29 11.43
C CYS A 44 4.83 -20.79 11.38
N GLU A 45 5.09 -21.35 10.20
CA GLU A 45 5.45 -22.78 10.03
C GLU A 45 6.91 -23.04 10.36
N ALA A 46 7.78 -22.03 10.29
CA ALA A 46 9.21 -22.20 10.53
C ALA A 46 9.51 -22.23 12.04
N GLN A 47 10.39 -23.14 12.44
CA GLN A 47 10.83 -23.24 13.84
C GLN A 47 11.64 -22.00 14.23
N PRO A 48 11.41 -21.40 15.40
CA PRO A 48 12.24 -20.29 15.89
C PRO A 48 13.72 -20.68 15.92
N GLY A 49 14.58 -19.79 15.40
CA GLY A 49 16.03 -20.04 15.32
C GLY A 49 16.48 -20.88 14.14
N SER A 50 15.54 -21.42 13.33
CA SER A 50 15.88 -22.17 12.12
C SER A 50 16.42 -21.26 11.03
N ALA A 51 17.14 -21.82 10.05
CA ALA A 51 17.61 -21.07 8.88
C ALA A 51 16.45 -20.44 8.10
N ALA A 52 15.33 -21.16 7.96
CA ALA A 52 14.14 -20.65 7.32
C ALA A 52 13.56 -19.43 8.06
N SER A 53 13.44 -19.51 9.39
CA SER A 53 12.95 -18.39 10.22
C SER A 53 13.84 -17.15 10.08
N GLU A 54 15.16 -17.31 10.13
CA GLU A 54 16.09 -16.19 9.96
C GLU A 54 16.01 -15.57 8.57
N THR A 55 15.82 -16.38 7.53
CA THR A 55 15.60 -15.90 6.16
C THR A 55 14.30 -15.09 6.05
N PHE A 56 13.21 -15.56 6.63
CA PHE A 56 11.94 -14.82 6.64
C PHE A 56 12.06 -13.48 7.36
N LYS A 57 12.80 -13.41 8.46
CA LYS A 57 13.05 -12.13 9.14
C LYS A 57 13.71 -11.12 8.21
N VAL A 58 14.71 -11.54 7.44
CA VAL A 58 15.40 -10.68 6.47
C VAL A 58 14.44 -10.23 5.36
N MET A 59 13.67 -11.16 4.79
CA MET A 59 12.73 -10.89 3.72
C MET A 59 11.65 -9.89 4.16
N GLU A 60 11.06 -10.11 5.32
CA GLU A 60 10.02 -9.25 5.88
C GLU A 60 10.55 -7.83 6.12
N ARG A 61 11.71 -7.72 6.72
CA ARG A 61 12.33 -6.42 7.00
C ARG A 61 12.68 -5.66 5.73
N ARG A 62 13.27 -6.34 4.75
CA ARG A 62 13.62 -5.73 3.47
C ARG A 62 12.40 -5.29 2.69
N LEU A 63 11.37 -6.13 2.64
CA LEU A 63 10.12 -5.81 1.97
C LEU A 63 9.49 -4.56 2.59
N LEU A 64 9.43 -4.51 3.92
CA LEU A 64 8.84 -3.37 4.63
C LEU A 64 9.65 -2.09 4.41
N ARG A 65 10.96 -2.12 4.63
CA ARG A 65 11.81 -0.91 4.63
C ARG A 65 12.19 -0.43 3.26
N ALA A 66 12.41 -1.35 2.31
CA ALA A 66 12.90 -1.01 0.98
C ALA A 66 11.77 -0.72 -0.01
N ILE A 67 10.59 -1.33 0.17
CA ILE A 67 9.49 -1.25 -0.79
C ILE A 67 8.23 -0.66 -0.15
N ALA A 68 7.70 -1.28 0.90
CA ALA A 68 6.39 -0.91 1.45
C ALA A 68 6.36 0.50 2.01
N THR A 69 7.26 0.84 2.90
CA THR A 69 7.27 2.14 3.57
C THR A 69 7.60 3.29 2.62
N PRO A 70 8.65 3.21 1.77
CA PRO A 70 8.89 4.25 0.77
C PRO A 70 7.74 4.42 -0.21
N ALA A 71 7.13 3.32 -0.65
CA ALA A 71 5.99 3.36 -1.57
C ALA A 71 4.76 4.00 -0.93
N MET A 72 4.48 3.70 0.35
CA MET A 72 3.40 4.34 1.10
C MET A 72 3.61 5.85 1.19
N ILE A 73 4.79 6.29 1.58
CA ILE A 73 5.13 7.72 1.69
C ILE A 73 4.98 8.40 0.33
N ALA A 74 5.52 7.81 -0.73
CA ALA A 74 5.40 8.33 -2.08
C ALA A 74 3.94 8.41 -2.54
N SER A 75 3.13 7.40 -2.23
CA SER A 75 1.70 7.39 -2.54
C SER A 75 0.95 8.54 -1.87
N TRP A 76 1.24 8.82 -0.60
CA TRP A 76 0.65 9.94 0.12
C TRP A 76 1.08 11.28 -0.47
N VAL A 77 2.39 11.47 -0.71
CA VAL A 77 2.93 12.72 -1.25
C VAL A 77 2.32 13.02 -2.62
N PHE A 78 2.40 12.07 -3.54
CA PHE A 78 1.88 12.28 -4.89
C PHE A 78 0.35 12.35 -4.92
N GLY A 79 -0.33 11.58 -4.07
CA GLY A 79 -1.79 11.59 -3.99
C GLY A 79 -2.34 12.91 -3.48
N LEU A 80 -1.76 13.47 -2.43
CA LEU A 80 -2.15 14.78 -1.89
C LEU A 80 -1.83 15.90 -2.88
N TRP A 81 -0.70 15.83 -3.56
CA TRP A 81 -0.33 16.80 -4.59
C TRP A 81 -1.31 16.77 -5.76
N LEU A 82 -1.67 15.58 -6.25
CA LEU A 82 -2.69 15.42 -7.28
C LEU A 82 -4.04 15.98 -6.86
N ALA A 83 -4.45 15.74 -5.61
CA ALA A 83 -5.70 16.25 -5.08
C ALA A 83 -5.72 17.78 -5.05
N TYR A 84 -4.60 18.38 -4.71
CA TYR A 84 -4.44 19.85 -4.73
C TYR A 84 -4.53 20.38 -6.15
N GLU A 85 -3.77 19.81 -7.10
CA GLU A 85 -3.78 20.25 -8.51
C GLU A 85 -5.13 20.01 -9.18
N GLY A 86 -5.83 18.94 -8.84
CA GLY A 86 -7.14 18.59 -9.39
C GLY A 86 -8.33 19.23 -8.66
N GLY A 87 -8.11 19.87 -7.52
CA GLY A 87 -9.17 20.46 -6.72
C GLY A 87 -10.13 19.43 -6.10
N TRP A 88 -9.66 18.23 -5.80
CA TRP A 88 -10.51 17.11 -5.36
C TRP A 88 -10.91 17.16 -3.88
N PHE A 89 -10.37 18.08 -3.09
CA PHE A 89 -10.63 18.13 -1.64
C PHE A 89 -12.10 18.34 -1.29
N LYS A 90 -12.89 18.88 -2.22
CA LYS A 90 -14.33 19.09 -2.05
C LYS A 90 -15.18 17.94 -2.57
N SER A 91 -14.57 16.96 -3.22
CA SER A 91 -15.30 15.84 -3.83
C SER A 91 -15.60 14.75 -2.80
N GLY A 92 -16.82 14.24 -2.78
CA GLY A 92 -17.24 13.19 -1.87
C GLY A 92 -16.45 11.87 -2.06
N TRP A 93 -16.22 11.48 -3.31
CA TRP A 93 -15.45 10.28 -3.63
C TRP A 93 -14.02 10.36 -3.09
N PHE A 94 -13.43 11.56 -3.09
CA PHE A 94 -12.09 11.76 -2.53
C PHE A 94 -12.07 11.54 -1.02
N HIS A 95 -13.09 12.03 -0.31
CA HIS A 95 -13.20 11.80 1.15
C HIS A 95 -13.32 10.30 1.47
N GLY A 96 -14.12 9.56 0.71
CA GLY A 96 -14.22 8.11 0.85
C GLY A 96 -12.89 7.41 0.60
N LYS A 97 -12.21 7.76 -0.48
CA LYS A 97 -10.87 7.24 -0.80
C LYS A 97 -9.87 7.57 0.31
N PHE A 98 -9.87 8.80 0.81
CA PHE A 98 -8.97 9.24 1.88
C PHE A 98 -9.16 8.40 3.13
N ALA A 99 -10.41 8.16 3.54
CA ALA A 99 -10.72 7.30 4.70
C ALA A 99 -10.20 5.88 4.50
N LEU A 100 -10.42 5.28 3.32
CA LEU A 100 -9.93 3.93 3.02
C LEU A 100 -8.39 3.86 3.00
N VAL A 101 -7.72 4.88 2.49
CA VAL A 101 -6.25 4.95 2.48
C VAL A 101 -5.71 5.11 3.91
N LEU A 102 -6.40 5.84 4.77
CA LEU A 102 -6.04 5.93 6.20
C LEU A 102 -6.12 4.55 6.87
N VAL A 103 -7.19 3.80 6.62
CA VAL A 103 -7.35 2.44 7.14
C VAL A 103 -6.22 1.54 6.63
N LEU A 104 -5.91 1.62 5.34
CA LEU A 104 -4.83 0.85 4.73
C LEU A 104 -3.46 1.20 5.35
N SER A 105 -3.22 2.48 5.62
CA SER A 105 -2.00 2.95 6.31
C SER A 105 -1.93 2.43 7.75
N GLY A 106 -3.05 2.34 8.44
CA GLY A 106 -3.16 1.73 9.77
C GLY A 106 -2.78 0.25 9.74
N ILE A 107 -3.26 -0.48 8.73
CA ILE A 107 -2.89 -1.89 8.52
C ILE A 107 -1.39 -2.01 8.24
N HIS A 108 -0.83 -1.11 7.43
CA HIS A 108 0.61 -1.06 7.19
C HIS A 108 1.40 -0.93 8.50
N GLY A 109 0.98 -0.02 9.38
CA GLY A 109 1.59 0.15 10.70
C GLY A 109 1.49 -1.10 11.57
N TYR A 110 0.34 -1.76 11.53
CA TYR A 110 0.13 -3.03 12.24
C TYR A 110 1.07 -4.12 11.71
N LEU A 111 1.19 -4.26 10.39
CA LEU A 111 2.10 -5.24 9.79
C LEU A 111 3.56 -4.92 10.09
N ALA A 112 3.94 -3.64 10.14
CA ALA A 112 5.27 -3.22 10.57
C ALA A 112 5.57 -3.67 12.01
N GLY A 113 4.58 -3.57 12.89
CA GLY A 113 4.67 -4.11 14.26
C GLY A 113 4.87 -5.62 14.28
N GLN A 114 4.21 -6.35 13.39
CA GLN A 114 4.39 -7.80 13.26
C GLN A 114 5.77 -8.17 12.75
N VAL A 115 6.33 -7.41 11.80
CA VAL A 115 7.73 -7.61 11.37
C VAL A 115 8.67 -7.52 12.57
N ARG A 116 8.48 -6.52 13.40
CA ARG A 116 9.28 -6.35 14.64
C ARG A 116 9.07 -7.53 15.60
N ALA A 117 7.82 -7.95 15.81
CA ALA A 117 7.49 -9.07 16.68
C ALA A 117 8.16 -10.36 16.22
N PHE A 118 8.08 -10.68 14.93
CA PHE A 118 8.73 -11.85 14.36
C PHE A 118 10.26 -11.77 14.46
N SER A 119 10.83 -10.56 14.33
CA SER A 119 12.28 -10.38 14.50
C SER A 119 12.76 -10.71 15.91
N LEU A 120 11.87 -10.60 16.90
CA LEU A 120 12.12 -10.97 18.31
C LEU A 120 11.59 -12.37 18.65
N ASP A 121 11.24 -13.17 17.65
CA ASP A 121 10.63 -14.50 17.78
C ASP A 121 9.33 -14.53 18.60
N LYS A 122 8.62 -13.42 18.67
CA LYS A 122 7.31 -13.30 19.30
C LYS A 122 6.21 -13.65 18.30
N ARG A 123 5.49 -14.74 18.54
CA ARG A 123 4.44 -15.26 17.68
C ARG A 123 3.10 -15.25 18.40
N ALA A 124 2.54 -14.05 18.59
CA ALA A 124 1.29 -13.85 19.32
C ALA A 124 0.05 -14.26 18.51
N LYS A 125 0.15 -14.28 17.17
CA LYS A 125 -0.98 -14.53 16.27
C LYS A 125 -0.82 -15.85 15.50
N SER A 126 -1.97 -16.48 15.20
CA SER A 126 -1.99 -17.73 14.43
C SER A 126 -1.80 -17.51 12.95
N GLN A 127 -1.41 -18.59 12.26
CA GLN A 127 -1.32 -18.62 10.79
C GLN A 127 -2.66 -18.24 10.13
N LYS A 128 -3.77 -18.73 10.67
CA LYS A 128 -5.11 -18.39 10.18
C LYS A 128 -5.39 -16.89 10.25
N PHE A 129 -4.95 -16.22 11.30
CA PHE A 129 -5.10 -14.77 11.47
C PHE A 129 -4.40 -14.03 10.32
N PHE A 130 -3.18 -14.41 9.97
CA PHE A 130 -2.44 -13.76 8.88
C PHE A 130 -3.03 -14.06 7.49
N ARG A 131 -3.66 -15.21 7.30
CA ARG A 131 -4.41 -15.51 6.07
C ARG A 131 -5.60 -14.57 5.91
N ILE A 132 -6.32 -14.31 6.99
CA ILE A 132 -7.45 -13.37 7.01
C ILE A 132 -6.96 -11.94 6.75
N ILE A 133 -5.89 -11.52 7.43
CA ILE A 133 -5.30 -10.20 7.28
C ILE A 133 -4.82 -9.96 5.84
N ASN A 134 -4.38 -10.99 5.13
CA ASN A 134 -3.98 -10.87 3.73
C ASN A 134 -5.13 -10.44 2.81
N GLU A 135 -6.36 -10.81 3.16
CA GLU A 135 -7.54 -10.46 2.36
C GLU A 135 -7.97 -8.99 2.55
N VAL A 136 -7.69 -8.39 3.71
CA VAL A 136 -8.15 -7.03 4.03
C VAL A 136 -7.56 -5.98 3.07
N PRO A 137 -6.24 -5.93 2.81
CA PRO A 137 -5.69 -4.99 1.81
C PRO A 137 -6.25 -5.21 0.41
N ALA A 138 -6.51 -6.45 0.02
CA ALA A 138 -7.09 -6.76 -1.29
C ALA A 138 -8.50 -6.17 -1.43
N VAL A 139 -9.34 -6.34 -0.42
CA VAL A 139 -10.70 -5.77 -0.40
C VAL A 139 -10.64 -4.24 -0.41
N LEU A 140 -9.79 -3.64 0.40
CA LEU A 140 -9.61 -2.19 0.44
C LEU A 140 -9.15 -1.64 -0.92
N MET A 141 -8.23 -2.33 -1.58
CA MET A 141 -7.75 -1.96 -2.91
C MET A 141 -8.90 -1.94 -3.92
N VAL A 142 -9.73 -2.98 -3.94
CA VAL A 142 -10.88 -3.06 -4.83
C VAL A 142 -11.83 -1.88 -4.58
N LEU A 143 -12.15 -1.59 -3.32
CA LEU A 143 -13.03 -0.47 -2.97
C LEU A 143 -12.44 0.88 -3.38
N ILE A 144 -11.14 1.09 -3.16
CA ILE A 144 -10.46 2.33 -3.56
C ILE A 144 -10.50 2.51 -5.07
N VAL A 145 -10.18 1.48 -5.83
CA VAL A 145 -10.19 1.53 -7.31
C VAL A 145 -11.59 1.83 -7.82
N LEU A 146 -12.62 1.19 -7.26
CA LEU A 146 -14.01 1.44 -7.66
C LEU A 146 -14.42 2.89 -7.37
N LEU A 147 -14.04 3.45 -6.23
CA LEU A 147 -14.32 4.87 -5.91
C LEU A 147 -13.64 5.82 -6.88
N VAL A 148 -12.39 5.54 -7.23
CA VAL A 148 -11.60 6.42 -8.11
C VAL A 148 -12.10 6.36 -9.55
N VAL A 149 -12.46 5.18 -10.03
CA VAL A 149 -12.90 4.99 -11.42
C VAL A 149 -14.35 5.40 -11.62
N LEU A 150 -15.24 4.97 -10.74
CA LEU A 150 -16.68 5.23 -10.87
C LEU A 150 -17.10 6.60 -10.37
N LYS A 151 -16.40 7.15 -9.36
CA LYS A 151 -16.70 8.45 -8.74
C LYS A 151 -18.20 8.62 -8.45
N PRO A 152 -18.82 7.73 -7.62
CA PRO A 152 -20.28 7.68 -7.48
C PRO A 152 -20.90 8.93 -6.81
N PHE A 153 -20.09 9.77 -6.15
CA PHE A 153 -20.59 11.00 -5.51
C PHE A 153 -19.52 12.10 -5.42
#